data_bef04991a3553b29f1be15149ba6b0b1
#
_entry.id   bef04991a3553b29f1be15149ba6b0b1
#
_cell.length_a   1.000
_cell.length_b   1.000
_cell.length_c   1.000
_cell.angle_alpha   90.00
_cell.angle_beta   90.00
_cell.angle_gamma   90.00
#
_symmetry.space_group_name_H-M   'P 1'
#
loop_
_entity.id
_entity.type
_entity.pdbx_description
1 polymer ?
#
loop_
_entity_poly.entity_id
_entity_poly.type
_entity_poly.pdbx_seq_one_letter_code
_entity_poly.pdbx_strand_id
1 'polypeptide(L)'
;MTSLVMRLANLAKTYPALAEDAKAIELVDQHVQGLPLRPFFEPVSVTLVSKGKRGDVLNGKREVLGVGPEELTSWTRHVALGTRCRMRALEDPIVGHLQAGQTMPAMILLRSHLEAAALAAHCLRELTAAARQGSVETLKELIPKTLFGTALKKHRDKVSVGELLKVFEGDTVQICSAIDSLDRFYYQEQSEGKLCIAYSVLCEFAHPNHRGVKDFMVASERPGGWEITYQLEASADPQLVARGLETLLVSMRAGYAAGELLLSWEFREQDGQLVARGPEVGSTSGGPPDTE
;
A
#
# COMPACT_ATOMS: atom_id res chain seq x y z
N MET A 1 -20.18 14.34 2.93
CA MET A 1 -19.63 12.96 3.09
C MET A 1 -19.52 12.67 4.58
N THR A 2 -19.99 11.50 5.01
CA THR A 2 -19.88 11.06 6.41
C THR A 2 -18.42 10.75 6.70
N SER A 3 -17.83 11.29 7.77
CA SER A 3 -16.41 11.04 8.08
C SER A 3 -16.16 9.56 8.41
N LEU A 4 -14.94 9.09 8.24
CA LEU A 4 -14.50 7.74 8.60
C LEU A 4 -14.94 7.36 10.02
N VAL A 5 -14.76 8.29 10.98
CA VAL A 5 -15.16 8.12 12.39
C VAL A 5 -16.65 7.82 12.54
N MET A 6 -17.52 8.55 11.84
CA MET A 6 -18.97 8.27 11.89
C MET A 6 -19.31 6.89 11.30
N ARG A 7 -18.63 6.48 10.25
CA ARG A 7 -18.84 5.16 9.63
C ARG A 7 -18.38 4.04 10.55
N LEU A 8 -17.23 4.21 11.22
CA LEU A 8 -16.73 3.26 12.23
C LEU A 8 -17.67 3.15 13.42
N ALA A 9 -18.18 4.28 13.93
CA ALA A 9 -19.15 4.27 15.01
C ALA A 9 -20.46 3.54 14.64
N ASN A 10 -20.91 3.69 13.40
CA ASN A 10 -22.09 2.97 12.91
C ASN A 10 -21.81 1.48 12.69
N LEU A 11 -20.62 1.14 12.20
CA LEU A 11 -20.18 -0.26 12.05
C LEU A 11 -20.16 -0.96 13.40
N ALA A 12 -19.57 -0.33 14.44
CA ALA A 12 -19.53 -0.84 15.80
C ALA A 12 -20.94 -1.02 16.45
N LYS A 13 -21.91 -0.19 16.07
CA LYS A 13 -23.32 -0.40 16.49
C LYS A 13 -23.93 -1.63 15.84
N THR A 14 -23.66 -1.84 14.55
CA THR A 14 -24.16 -2.99 13.79
C THR A 14 -23.49 -4.29 14.23
N TYR A 15 -22.18 -4.23 14.53
CA TYR A 15 -21.35 -5.36 14.93
C TYR A 15 -20.62 -5.01 16.25
N PRO A 16 -21.25 -5.16 17.42
CA PRO A 16 -20.64 -4.76 18.69
C PRO A 16 -19.28 -5.42 19.01
N ALA A 17 -19.06 -6.64 18.52
CA ALA A 17 -17.78 -7.34 18.66
C ALA A 17 -16.60 -6.62 17.98
N LEU A 18 -16.85 -5.69 17.06
CA LEU A 18 -15.83 -4.94 16.35
C LEU A 18 -15.57 -3.55 16.95
N ALA A 19 -16.14 -3.24 18.11
CA ALA A 19 -16.02 -1.91 18.70
C ALA A 19 -14.57 -1.54 19.05
N GLU A 20 -13.78 -2.50 19.51
CA GLU A 20 -12.36 -2.28 19.84
C GLU A 20 -11.52 -2.02 18.60
N ASP A 21 -11.72 -2.81 17.52
CA ASP A 21 -11.02 -2.60 16.27
C ASP A 21 -11.40 -1.27 15.62
N ALA A 22 -12.69 -0.90 15.66
CA ALA A 22 -13.18 0.38 15.17
C ALA A 22 -12.53 1.55 15.91
N LYS A 23 -12.42 1.46 17.25
CA LYS A 23 -11.74 2.46 18.07
C LYS A 23 -10.25 2.53 17.78
N ALA A 24 -9.60 1.38 17.57
CA ALA A 24 -8.19 1.33 17.22
C ALA A 24 -7.90 1.99 15.85
N ILE A 25 -8.78 1.79 14.87
CA ILE A 25 -8.71 2.47 13.56
C ILE A 25 -8.90 3.98 13.74
N GLU A 26 -9.86 4.40 14.55
CA GLU A 26 -10.10 5.82 14.84
C GLU A 26 -8.87 6.50 15.43
N LEU A 27 -8.16 5.84 16.36
CA LEU A 27 -6.93 6.37 16.94
C LEU A 27 -5.80 6.50 15.89
N VAL A 28 -5.64 5.52 15.00
CA VAL A 28 -4.68 5.62 13.89
C VAL A 28 -5.06 6.77 12.96
N ASP A 29 -6.34 6.90 12.64
CA ASP A 29 -6.83 8.00 11.79
C ASP A 29 -6.57 9.38 12.39
N GLN A 30 -6.82 9.54 13.70
CA GLN A 30 -6.53 10.77 14.42
C GLN A 30 -5.02 11.10 14.43
N HIS A 31 -4.18 10.10 14.68
CA HIS A 31 -2.72 10.26 14.62
C HIS A 31 -2.29 10.76 13.23
N VAL A 32 -2.77 10.09 12.19
CA VAL A 32 -2.44 10.43 10.79
C VAL A 32 -2.93 11.82 10.41
N GLN A 33 -4.12 12.24 10.89
CA GLN A 33 -4.64 13.60 10.66
C GLN A 33 -3.84 14.67 11.41
N GLY A 34 -3.30 14.36 12.56
CA GLY A 34 -2.46 15.26 13.37
C GLY A 34 -1.06 15.48 12.78
N LEU A 35 -0.61 14.68 11.84
CA LEU A 35 0.69 14.85 11.22
C LEU A 35 0.70 16.09 10.31
N PRO A 36 1.80 16.87 10.30
CA PRO A 36 1.86 18.08 9.51
C PRO A 36 1.62 17.80 8.03
N LEU A 37 0.59 18.44 7.49
CA LEU A 37 0.19 18.32 6.07
C LEU A 37 1.15 19.05 5.12
N ARG A 38 2.02 19.93 5.62
CA ARG A 38 2.95 20.71 4.79
C ARG A 38 3.78 19.86 3.81
N PRO A 39 4.37 18.72 4.22
CA PRO A 39 5.07 17.85 3.28
C PRO A 39 4.16 17.27 2.20
N PHE A 40 2.84 17.27 2.39
CA PHE A 40 1.87 16.68 1.45
C PHE A 40 1.42 17.63 0.35
N PHE A 41 1.49 18.94 0.60
CA PHE A 41 1.01 19.97 -0.32
C PHE A 41 2.13 20.79 -0.94
N GLU A 42 3.36 20.65 -0.44
CA GLU A 42 4.50 21.23 -1.15
C GLU A 42 4.73 20.42 -2.43
N PRO A 43 4.71 21.09 -3.58
CA PRO A 43 4.99 20.40 -4.84
C PRO A 43 6.40 19.81 -4.75
N VAL A 44 6.49 18.48 -4.78
CA VAL A 44 7.78 17.80 -4.89
C VAL A 44 8.24 17.98 -6.34
N SER A 45 9.13 18.94 -6.56
CA SER A 45 9.75 19.12 -7.86
C SER A 45 10.81 18.06 -8.04
N VAL A 46 10.53 17.06 -8.85
CA VAL A 46 11.54 16.10 -9.31
C VAL A 46 12.15 16.65 -10.59
N THR A 47 13.35 17.19 -10.48
CA THR A 47 14.10 17.58 -11.67
C THR A 47 14.82 16.34 -12.19
N LEU A 48 14.31 15.76 -13.26
CA LEU A 48 15.03 14.72 -14.00
C LEU A 48 16.20 15.38 -14.73
N VAL A 49 17.38 15.31 -14.13
CA VAL A 49 18.61 15.78 -14.79
C VAL A 49 19.01 14.73 -15.82
N SER A 50 18.74 14.99 -17.09
CA SER A 50 19.29 14.18 -18.18
C SER A 50 20.33 15.01 -18.92
N LYS A 51 21.47 14.42 -19.23
CA LYS A 51 22.47 14.97 -20.14
C LYS A 51 22.09 14.80 -21.62
N GLY A 52 20.86 14.43 -21.93
CA GLY A 52 20.36 14.26 -23.30
C GLY A 52 19.41 15.37 -23.72
N LYS A 53 19.15 15.48 -25.03
CA LYS A 53 18.07 16.30 -25.52
C LYS A 53 16.74 15.76 -24.97
N ARG A 54 15.81 16.65 -24.62
CA ARG A 54 14.48 16.29 -24.08
C ARG A 54 13.80 15.14 -24.87
N GLY A 55 13.99 15.09 -26.19
CA GLY A 55 13.48 14.01 -27.04
C GLY A 55 14.13 12.65 -26.79
N ASP A 56 15.39 12.58 -26.39
CA ASP A 56 16.08 11.31 -26.13
C ASP A 56 15.62 10.69 -24.81
N VAL A 57 15.31 11.52 -23.81
CA VAL A 57 14.70 11.07 -22.55
C VAL A 57 13.29 10.53 -22.79
N LEU A 58 12.48 11.26 -23.57
CA LEU A 58 11.12 10.88 -23.91
C LEU A 58 11.04 9.64 -24.80
N ASN A 59 12.10 9.38 -25.60
CA ASN A 59 12.18 8.22 -26.49
C ASN A 59 12.86 7.00 -25.88
N GLY A 60 13.17 7.01 -24.58
CA GLY A 60 13.75 5.86 -23.88
C GLY A 60 15.21 5.55 -24.27
N LYS A 61 15.89 6.43 -24.99
CA LYS A 61 17.35 6.37 -25.20
C LYS A 61 18.02 6.95 -23.97
N ARG A 62 18.34 6.09 -23.01
CA ARG A 62 18.76 6.52 -21.68
C ARG A 62 20.24 6.53 -21.48
N GLU A 63 20.64 7.59 -20.87
CA GLU A 63 21.45 7.55 -19.66
C GLU A 63 20.72 8.43 -18.63
N VAL A 64 20.10 7.85 -17.59
CA VAL A 64 19.74 8.58 -16.38
C VAL A 64 21.05 8.87 -15.67
N LEU A 65 21.67 9.95 -16.07
CA LEU A 65 22.96 10.38 -15.54
C LEU A 65 22.68 11.13 -14.23
N GLY A 66 23.20 10.57 -13.18
CA GLY A 66 23.36 11.28 -11.92
C GLY A 66 22.06 11.55 -11.18
N VAL A 67 21.42 10.51 -10.66
CA VAL A 67 20.47 10.69 -9.57
C VAL A 67 21.31 11.16 -8.37
N GLY A 68 21.20 12.44 -8.04
CA GLY A 68 21.89 13.05 -6.93
C GLY A 68 21.19 12.75 -5.58
N PRO A 69 21.81 13.14 -4.46
CA PRO A 69 21.24 12.92 -3.14
C PRO A 69 19.89 13.64 -2.93
N GLU A 70 19.72 14.82 -3.51
CA GLU A 70 18.48 15.60 -3.40
C GLU A 70 17.32 14.91 -4.13
N GLU A 71 17.56 14.38 -5.32
CA GLU A 71 16.56 13.62 -6.07
C GLU A 71 16.17 12.34 -5.34
N LEU A 72 17.14 11.61 -4.79
CA LEU A 72 16.85 10.40 -4.00
C LEU A 72 15.99 10.71 -2.77
N THR A 73 16.31 11.79 -2.06
CA THR A 73 15.51 12.26 -0.92
C THR A 73 14.11 12.62 -1.35
N SER A 74 13.97 13.41 -2.43
CA SER A 74 12.69 13.83 -2.98
C SER A 74 11.85 12.62 -3.42
N TRP A 75 12.43 11.67 -4.13
CA TRP A 75 11.73 10.48 -4.60
C TRP A 75 11.31 9.55 -3.48
N THR A 76 12.14 9.38 -2.44
CA THR A 76 11.77 8.60 -1.27
C THR A 76 10.57 9.21 -0.55
N ARG A 77 10.56 10.53 -0.39
CA ARG A 77 9.40 11.27 0.11
C ARG A 77 8.18 11.08 -0.77
N HIS A 78 8.36 11.09 -2.08
CA HIS A 78 7.25 10.87 -3.03
C HIS A 78 6.64 9.47 -2.90
N VAL A 79 7.45 8.41 -2.71
CA VAL A 79 6.94 7.06 -2.39
C VAL A 79 6.10 7.10 -1.12
N ALA A 80 6.64 7.68 -0.04
CA ALA A 80 5.96 7.76 1.25
C ALA A 80 4.62 8.51 1.15
N LEU A 81 4.62 9.67 0.49
CA LEU A 81 3.42 10.51 0.34
C LEU A 81 2.41 9.88 -0.61
N GLY A 82 2.86 9.32 -1.73
CA GLY A 82 1.99 8.69 -2.72
C GLY A 82 1.26 7.46 -2.16
N THR A 83 1.97 6.58 -1.44
CA THR A 83 1.36 5.42 -0.78
C THR A 83 0.38 5.85 0.30
N ARG A 84 0.73 6.85 1.12
CA ARG A 84 -0.15 7.41 2.15
C ARG A 84 -1.42 8.02 1.57
N CYS A 85 -1.32 8.85 0.53
CA CYS A 85 -2.49 9.43 -0.14
C CYS A 85 -3.40 8.34 -0.70
N ARG A 86 -2.82 7.30 -1.30
CA ARG A 86 -3.59 6.16 -1.83
C ARG A 86 -4.31 5.40 -0.72
N MET A 87 -3.64 5.09 0.39
CA MET A 87 -4.24 4.43 1.55
C MET A 87 -5.41 5.28 2.06
N ARG A 88 -5.17 6.56 2.32
CA ARG A 88 -6.17 7.49 2.85
C ARG A 88 -7.42 7.59 1.98
N ALA A 89 -7.26 7.61 0.66
CA ALA A 89 -8.37 7.67 -0.28
C ALA A 89 -9.26 6.41 -0.26
N LEU A 90 -8.73 5.29 0.23
CA LEU A 90 -9.42 4.00 0.24
C LEU A 90 -10.13 3.70 1.59
N GLU A 91 -9.68 4.28 2.71
CA GLU A 91 -10.17 3.95 4.05
C GLU A 91 -11.66 4.20 4.23
N ASP A 92 -12.12 5.41 3.92
CA ASP A 92 -13.54 5.76 4.06
C ASP A 92 -14.46 4.92 3.13
N PRO A 93 -14.13 4.69 1.85
CA PRO A 93 -14.85 3.75 1.01
C PRO A 93 -14.89 2.31 1.55
N ILE A 94 -13.76 1.78 2.06
CA ILE A 94 -13.71 0.42 2.62
C ILE A 94 -14.69 0.31 3.79
N VAL A 95 -14.59 1.20 4.77
CA VAL A 95 -15.47 1.17 5.96
C VAL A 95 -16.91 1.42 5.56
N GLY A 96 -17.17 2.29 4.58
CA GLY A 96 -18.51 2.53 4.05
C GLY A 96 -19.17 1.28 3.45
N HIS A 97 -18.41 0.52 2.67
CA HIS A 97 -18.89 -0.75 2.11
C HIS A 97 -19.08 -1.83 3.19
N LEU A 98 -18.16 -1.94 4.16
CA LEU A 98 -18.31 -2.87 5.29
C LEU A 98 -19.57 -2.53 6.12
N GLN A 99 -19.82 -1.24 6.38
CA GLN A 99 -21.00 -0.78 7.09
C GLN A 99 -22.30 -1.11 6.35
N ALA A 100 -22.28 -0.99 5.02
CA ALA A 100 -23.43 -1.31 4.16
C ALA A 100 -23.62 -2.82 3.91
N GLY A 101 -22.77 -3.67 4.51
CA GLY A 101 -22.80 -5.12 4.27
C GLY A 101 -22.30 -5.54 2.88
N GLN A 102 -21.67 -4.63 2.16
CA GLN A 102 -21.14 -4.87 0.80
C GLN A 102 -19.70 -5.40 0.91
N THR A 103 -19.55 -6.67 1.28
CA THR A 103 -18.27 -7.28 1.58
C THR A 103 -17.33 -7.34 0.36
N MET A 104 -17.84 -7.74 -0.81
CA MET A 104 -17.00 -7.88 -2.02
C MET A 104 -16.33 -6.56 -2.44
N PRO A 105 -17.03 -5.41 -2.63
CA PRO A 105 -16.38 -4.15 -2.93
C PRO A 105 -15.37 -3.73 -1.86
N ALA A 106 -15.70 -3.95 -0.57
CA ALA A 106 -14.79 -3.66 0.54
C ALA A 106 -13.48 -4.45 0.41
N MET A 107 -13.55 -5.76 0.13
CA MET A 107 -12.37 -6.63 0.00
C MET A 107 -11.50 -6.26 -1.21
N ILE A 108 -12.11 -5.87 -2.32
CA ILE A 108 -11.37 -5.39 -3.50
C ILE A 108 -10.60 -4.10 -3.18
N LEU A 109 -11.24 -3.15 -2.51
CA LEU A 109 -10.59 -1.90 -2.10
C LEU A 109 -9.53 -2.13 -1.03
N LEU A 110 -9.78 -3.04 -0.09
CA LEU A 110 -8.84 -3.42 0.97
C LEU A 110 -7.59 -4.07 0.39
N ARG A 111 -7.71 -4.88 -0.67
CA ARG A 111 -6.56 -5.38 -1.40
C ARG A 111 -5.67 -4.23 -1.90
N SER A 112 -6.26 -3.23 -2.55
CA SER A 112 -5.53 -2.07 -3.05
C SER A 112 -4.89 -1.23 -1.93
N HIS A 113 -5.53 -1.15 -0.77
CA HIS A 113 -5.00 -0.51 0.43
C HIS A 113 -3.78 -1.27 0.97
N LEU A 114 -3.88 -2.59 1.11
CA LEU A 114 -2.81 -3.46 1.57
C LEU A 114 -1.60 -3.42 0.62
N GLU A 115 -1.83 -3.38 -0.70
CA GLU A 115 -0.78 -3.22 -1.71
C GLU A 115 -0.03 -1.88 -1.55
N ALA A 116 -0.73 -0.79 -1.24
CA ALA A 116 -0.10 0.50 -1.01
C ALA A 116 0.77 0.50 0.26
N ALA A 117 0.26 -0.06 1.36
CA ALA A 117 1.01 -0.23 2.61
C ALA A 117 2.26 -1.10 2.40
N ALA A 118 2.10 -2.20 1.67
CA ALA A 118 3.18 -3.13 1.35
C ALA A 118 4.29 -2.47 0.53
N LEU A 119 3.94 -1.61 -0.41
CA LEU A 119 4.91 -0.88 -1.22
C LEU A 119 5.80 0.03 -0.36
N ALA A 120 5.23 0.73 0.63
CA ALA A 120 5.99 1.56 1.56
C ALA A 120 6.95 0.71 2.41
N ALA A 121 6.49 -0.40 2.98
CA ALA A 121 7.32 -1.30 3.79
C ALA A 121 8.43 -1.97 2.97
N HIS A 122 8.14 -2.37 1.74
CA HIS A 122 9.13 -2.92 0.82
C HIS A 122 10.24 -1.91 0.48
N CYS A 123 9.85 -0.68 0.14
CA CYS A 123 10.81 0.39 -0.15
C CYS A 123 11.70 0.66 1.08
N LEU A 124 11.12 0.75 2.27
CA LEU A 124 11.85 0.94 3.52
C LEU A 124 12.85 -0.19 3.78
N ARG A 125 12.44 -1.45 3.61
CA ARG A 125 13.31 -2.63 3.79
C ARG A 125 14.49 -2.59 2.84
N GLU A 126 14.24 -2.39 1.56
CA GLU A 126 15.28 -2.39 0.53
C GLU A 126 16.24 -1.20 0.70
N LEU A 127 15.74 -0.01 1.04
CA LEU A 127 16.57 1.16 1.38
C LEU A 127 17.47 0.86 2.57
N THR A 128 16.92 0.26 3.63
CA THR A 128 17.69 -0.10 4.82
C THR A 128 18.77 -1.12 4.50
N ALA A 129 18.45 -2.14 3.69
CA ALA A 129 19.40 -3.15 3.27
C ALA A 129 20.53 -2.56 2.41
N ALA A 130 20.17 -1.75 1.42
CA ALA A 130 21.14 -1.10 0.53
C ALA A 130 22.06 -0.12 1.28
N ALA A 131 21.52 0.65 2.23
CA ALA A 131 22.30 1.55 3.06
C ALA A 131 23.29 0.80 3.96
N ARG A 132 22.88 -0.32 4.57
CA ARG A 132 23.77 -1.17 5.38
C ARG A 132 24.90 -1.80 4.57
N GLN A 133 24.66 -2.10 3.30
CA GLN A 133 25.64 -2.67 2.38
C GLN A 133 26.51 -1.60 1.70
N GLY A 134 26.21 -0.31 1.89
CA GLY A 134 26.87 0.77 1.16
C GLY A 134 26.64 0.75 -0.35
N SER A 135 25.56 0.10 -0.81
CA SER A 135 25.27 -0.09 -2.23
C SER A 135 24.49 1.09 -2.81
N VAL A 136 25.21 2.08 -3.30
CA VAL A 136 24.64 3.30 -3.92
C VAL A 136 23.89 2.97 -5.20
N GLU A 137 24.36 2.06 -6.01
CA GLU A 137 23.71 1.70 -7.28
C GLU A 137 22.34 1.05 -7.02
N THR A 138 22.25 0.19 -6.00
CA THR A 138 20.96 -0.39 -5.58
C THR A 138 19.95 0.70 -5.17
N LEU A 139 20.39 1.75 -4.48
CA LEU A 139 19.52 2.87 -4.10
C LEU A 139 19.02 3.64 -5.32
N LYS A 140 19.88 3.90 -6.29
CA LYS A 140 19.53 4.62 -7.52
C LYS A 140 18.56 3.85 -8.41
N GLU A 141 18.55 2.53 -8.33
CA GLU A 141 17.63 1.69 -9.11
C GLU A 141 16.31 1.46 -8.38
N LEU A 142 16.34 1.23 -7.08
CA LEU A 142 15.19 0.85 -6.26
C LEU A 142 14.08 1.90 -6.31
N ILE A 143 14.43 3.16 -6.06
CA ILE A 143 13.43 4.21 -5.89
C ILE A 143 12.69 4.49 -7.20
N PRO A 144 13.37 4.66 -8.35
CA PRO A 144 12.69 4.77 -9.63
C PRO A 144 11.82 3.55 -9.98
N LYS A 145 12.29 2.33 -9.67
CA LYS A 145 11.53 1.11 -9.87
C LYS A 145 10.24 1.10 -9.05
N THR A 146 10.30 1.56 -7.81
CA THR A 146 9.14 1.65 -6.92
C THR A 146 8.13 2.68 -7.40
N LEU A 147 8.60 3.86 -7.85
CA LEU A 147 7.73 4.95 -8.29
C LEU A 147 7.14 4.74 -9.69
N PHE A 148 7.96 4.26 -10.61
CA PHE A 148 7.69 4.32 -12.04
C PHE A 148 7.63 2.96 -12.72
N GLY A 149 7.90 1.87 -11.99
CA GLY A 149 7.80 0.51 -12.51
C GLY A 149 6.39 0.22 -13.00
N THR A 150 6.25 -0.37 -14.18
CA THR A 150 4.96 -0.68 -14.78
C THR A 150 4.93 -2.05 -15.44
N ALA A 151 3.85 -2.80 -15.21
CA ALA A 151 3.56 -4.04 -15.91
C ALA A 151 3.22 -3.81 -17.41
N LEU A 152 2.92 -2.57 -17.80
CA LEU A 152 2.58 -2.21 -19.17
C LEU A 152 3.75 -2.36 -20.16
N LYS A 153 4.98 -2.53 -19.67
CA LYS A 153 6.17 -2.78 -20.49
C LYS A 153 5.95 -3.88 -21.54
N LYS A 154 5.26 -4.97 -21.17
CA LYS A 154 4.94 -6.08 -22.06
C LYS A 154 3.96 -5.75 -23.18
N HIS A 155 3.25 -4.62 -23.05
CA HIS A 155 2.21 -4.17 -23.98
C HIS A 155 2.55 -2.81 -24.63
N ARG A 156 3.80 -2.41 -24.54
CA ARG A 156 4.30 -1.10 -24.98
C ARG A 156 3.90 -0.77 -26.42
N ASP A 157 4.02 -1.75 -27.31
CA ASP A 157 3.72 -1.57 -28.73
C ASP A 157 2.20 -1.51 -29.03
N LYS A 158 1.37 -1.84 -28.06
CA LYS A 158 -0.10 -1.97 -28.21
C LYS A 158 -0.88 -0.86 -27.51
N VAL A 159 -0.24 -0.13 -26.61
CA VAL A 159 -0.91 0.89 -25.79
C VAL A 159 -0.30 2.24 -26.10
N SER A 160 -1.10 3.12 -26.69
CA SER A 160 -0.78 4.55 -26.78
C SER A 160 -0.91 5.19 -25.39
N VAL A 161 0.00 4.83 -24.51
CA VAL A 161 0.09 5.42 -23.18
C VAL A 161 0.95 6.67 -23.33
N GLY A 162 0.49 7.79 -22.79
CA GLY A 162 1.13 9.09 -22.94
C GLY A 162 2.64 9.08 -22.71
N GLU A 163 3.34 10.04 -23.22
CA GLU A 163 4.82 10.12 -23.25
C GLU A 163 5.49 9.92 -21.88
N LEU A 164 4.79 10.22 -20.79
CA LEU A 164 5.28 10.02 -19.41
C LEU A 164 5.60 8.56 -19.07
N LEU A 165 4.84 7.60 -19.59
CA LEU A 165 5.07 6.17 -19.35
C LEU A 165 6.18 5.59 -20.22
N LYS A 166 6.61 6.29 -21.27
CA LYS A 166 7.77 5.89 -22.08
C LYS A 166 9.10 6.14 -21.39
N VAL A 167 9.12 6.98 -20.35
CA VAL A 167 10.35 7.43 -19.67
C VAL A 167 10.91 6.38 -18.73
N PHE A 168 10.06 5.51 -18.17
CA PHE A 168 10.47 4.56 -17.14
C PHE A 168 10.26 3.11 -17.58
N GLU A 169 11.32 2.47 -18.05
CA GLU A 169 11.34 1.07 -18.50
C GLU A 169 11.72 0.08 -17.38
N GLY A 170 11.49 0.44 -16.13
CA GLY A 170 11.78 -0.43 -15.00
C GLY A 170 10.76 -1.57 -14.84
N ASP A 171 11.21 -2.72 -14.35
CA ASP A 171 10.31 -3.77 -13.87
C ASP A 171 9.53 -3.27 -12.65
N THR A 172 8.30 -3.75 -12.48
CA THR A 172 7.50 -3.42 -11.28
C THR A 172 8.04 -4.15 -10.06
N VAL A 173 7.79 -3.59 -8.89
CA VAL A 173 7.93 -4.33 -7.64
C VAL A 173 6.98 -5.53 -7.65
N GLN A 174 7.49 -6.71 -7.32
CA GLN A 174 6.66 -7.90 -7.18
C GLN A 174 5.81 -7.78 -5.93
N ILE A 175 4.48 -7.74 -6.12
CA ILE A 175 3.56 -7.44 -5.02
C ILE A 175 3.63 -8.45 -3.87
N CYS A 176 3.82 -9.73 -4.17
CA CYS A 176 3.97 -10.76 -3.13
C CYS A 176 5.21 -10.51 -2.25
N SER A 177 6.33 -10.07 -2.85
CA SER A 177 7.53 -9.69 -2.09
C SER A 177 7.29 -8.43 -1.25
N ALA A 178 6.45 -7.52 -1.73
CA ALA A 178 6.07 -6.34 -0.96
C ALA A 178 5.18 -6.70 0.23
N ILE A 179 4.20 -7.59 0.04
CA ILE A 179 3.36 -8.10 1.13
C ILE A 179 4.19 -8.85 2.19
N ASP A 180 5.14 -9.69 1.78
CA ASP A 180 6.09 -10.34 2.70
C ASP A 180 6.93 -9.30 3.49
N SER A 181 7.32 -8.20 2.86
CA SER A 181 8.02 -7.11 3.54
C SER A 181 7.17 -6.45 4.61
N LEU A 182 5.88 -6.21 4.32
CA LEU A 182 4.93 -5.64 5.27
C LEU A 182 4.66 -6.59 6.43
N ASP A 183 4.49 -7.88 6.14
CA ASP A 183 4.26 -8.93 7.12
C ASP A 183 5.42 -8.97 8.15
N ARG A 184 6.67 -9.02 7.65
CA ARG A 184 7.87 -8.97 8.49
C ARG A 184 8.04 -7.65 9.23
N PHE A 185 7.68 -6.54 8.62
CA PHE A 185 7.77 -5.22 9.25
C PHE A 185 6.83 -5.12 10.46
N TYR A 186 5.60 -5.64 10.33
CA TYR A 186 4.59 -5.55 11.38
C TYR A 186 4.74 -6.64 12.46
N TYR A 187 4.88 -7.90 12.05
CA TYR A 187 4.91 -9.03 12.98
C TYR A 187 6.32 -9.43 13.43
N GLN A 188 7.36 -8.88 12.80
CA GLN A 188 8.77 -9.16 13.09
C GLN A 188 9.06 -10.68 13.07
N GLU A 189 9.59 -11.25 14.17
CA GLU A 189 9.89 -12.67 14.27
C GLU A 189 8.66 -13.57 14.36
N GLN A 190 7.49 -13.00 14.67
CA GLN A 190 6.20 -13.71 14.68
C GLN A 190 5.50 -13.73 13.32
N SER A 191 6.21 -13.32 12.26
CA SER A 191 5.71 -13.36 10.90
C SER A 191 5.50 -14.82 10.47
N GLU A 192 4.24 -15.23 10.39
CA GLU A 192 3.81 -16.55 9.89
C GLU A 192 3.16 -16.44 8.51
N GLY A 193 3.45 -15.38 7.78
CA GLY A 193 2.82 -15.09 6.48
C GLY A 193 1.34 -14.69 6.60
N LYS A 194 0.94 -14.12 7.74
CA LYS A 194 -0.47 -13.75 8.03
C LYS A 194 -1.02 -12.78 6.98
N LEU A 195 -0.24 -11.76 6.60
CA LEU A 195 -0.65 -10.82 5.57
C LEU A 195 -0.60 -11.44 4.17
N CYS A 196 0.29 -12.38 3.90
CA CYS A 196 0.31 -13.13 2.64
C CYS A 196 -0.97 -13.98 2.49
N ILE A 197 -1.43 -14.60 3.58
CA ILE A 197 -2.69 -15.34 3.62
C ILE A 197 -3.87 -14.39 3.42
N ALA A 198 -3.91 -13.26 4.16
CA ALA A 198 -4.94 -12.25 4.00
C ALA A 198 -4.99 -11.72 2.55
N TYR A 199 -3.84 -11.41 1.96
CA TYR A 199 -3.74 -10.95 0.58
C TYR A 199 -4.28 -12.00 -0.42
N SER A 200 -3.95 -13.28 -0.20
CA SER A 200 -4.46 -14.37 -1.04
C SER A 200 -5.99 -14.46 -0.98
N VAL A 201 -6.57 -14.31 0.22
CA VAL A 201 -8.04 -14.25 0.39
C VAL A 201 -8.63 -13.04 -0.35
N LEU A 202 -8.01 -11.86 -0.25
CA LEU A 202 -8.47 -10.66 -0.95
C LEU A 202 -8.39 -10.81 -2.47
N CYS A 203 -7.39 -11.55 -2.98
CA CYS A 203 -7.28 -11.86 -4.41
C CYS A 203 -8.47 -12.69 -4.92
N GLU A 204 -9.00 -13.62 -4.10
CA GLU A 204 -10.16 -14.41 -4.45
C GLU A 204 -11.42 -13.56 -4.72
N PHE A 205 -11.59 -12.45 -4.01
CA PHE A 205 -12.69 -11.51 -4.25
C PHE A 205 -12.49 -10.65 -5.50
N ALA A 206 -11.24 -10.41 -5.89
CA ALA A 206 -10.92 -9.61 -7.08
C ALA A 206 -11.01 -10.41 -8.39
N HIS A 207 -10.97 -11.73 -8.31
CA HIS A 207 -11.10 -12.60 -9.47
C HIS A 207 -12.55 -13.08 -9.65
N PRO A 208 -13.05 -13.18 -10.89
CA PRO A 208 -14.40 -13.69 -11.18
C PRO A 208 -14.44 -15.23 -11.07
N ASN A 209 -13.96 -15.77 -9.94
CA ASN A 209 -13.99 -17.17 -9.60
C ASN A 209 -15.21 -17.50 -8.72
N HIS A 210 -15.36 -18.76 -8.36
CA HIS A 210 -16.48 -19.25 -7.55
C HIS A 210 -16.65 -18.43 -6.25
N ARG A 211 -15.56 -18.02 -5.59
CA ARG A 211 -15.62 -17.27 -4.34
C ARG A 211 -16.09 -15.84 -4.54
N GLY A 212 -15.66 -15.17 -5.61
CA GLY A 212 -16.12 -13.83 -5.96
C GLY A 212 -17.57 -13.77 -6.42
N VAL A 213 -18.15 -14.91 -6.83
CA VAL A 213 -19.56 -15.02 -7.28
C VAL A 213 -20.48 -15.58 -6.19
N LYS A 214 -19.93 -16.36 -5.25
CA LYS A 214 -20.71 -17.07 -4.22
C LYS A 214 -21.58 -16.13 -3.37
N ASP A 215 -21.08 -14.95 -3.06
CA ASP A 215 -21.80 -13.99 -2.23
C ASP A 215 -23.07 -13.44 -2.88
N PHE A 216 -23.21 -13.63 -4.21
CA PHE A 216 -24.39 -13.28 -4.99
C PHE A 216 -25.34 -14.47 -5.23
N MET A 217 -25.00 -15.64 -4.69
CA MET A 217 -25.75 -16.87 -4.93
C MET A 217 -26.52 -17.27 -3.66
N VAL A 218 -27.81 -17.50 -3.83
CA VAL A 218 -28.65 -18.16 -2.81
C VAL A 218 -28.98 -19.55 -3.31
N ALA A 219 -28.54 -20.56 -2.58
CA ALA A 219 -28.85 -21.95 -2.88
C ALA A 219 -30.03 -22.41 -1.99
N SER A 220 -31.08 -22.96 -2.60
CA SER A 220 -32.21 -23.57 -1.89
C SER A 220 -32.35 -25.03 -2.34
N GLU A 221 -32.58 -25.90 -1.38
CA GLU A 221 -32.83 -27.31 -1.66
C GLU A 221 -34.22 -27.49 -2.26
N ARG A 222 -34.32 -28.27 -3.34
CA ARG A 222 -35.56 -28.61 -4.02
C ARG A 222 -35.64 -30.13 -4.20
N PRO A 223 -36.84 -30.68 -4.34
CA PRO A 223 -36.97 -32.09 -4.69
C PRO A 223 -36.22 -32.41 -5.99
N GLY A 224 -35.15 -33.22 -5.90
CA GLY A 224 -34.30 -33.60 -7.01
C GLY A 224 -33.05 -32.78 -7.27
N GLY A 225 -32.71 -31.80 -6.40
CA GLY A 225 -31.48 -31.04 -6.54
C GLY A 225 -31.46 -29.69 -5.81
N TRP A 226 -30.63 -28.79 -6.33
CA TRP A 226 -30.48 -27.45 -5.79
C TRP A 226 -30.93 -26.41 -6.81
N GLU A 227 -31.69 -25.42 -6.35
CA GLU A 227 -31.99 -24.23 -7.12
C GLU A 227 -31.02 -23.12 -6.68
N ILE A 228 -30.32 -22.53 -7.65
CA ILE A 228 -29.41 -21.41 -7.41
C ILE A 228 -30.04 -20.16 -7.99
N THR A 229 -30.27 -19.17 -7.11
CA THR A 229 -30.78 -17.86 -7.49
C THR A 229 -29.67 -16.83 -7.31
N TYR A 230 -29.47 -15.98 -8.30
CA TYR A 230 -28.54 -14.85 -8.19
C TYR A 230 -29.28 -13.61 -7.72
N GLN A 231 -28.64 -12.90 -6.79
CA GLN A 231 -29.15 -11.63 -6.25
C GLN A 231 -28.08 -10.56 -6.36
N LEU A 232 -28.50 -9.30 -6.55
CA LEU A 232 -27.58 -8.16 -6.65
C LEU A 232 -26.99 -7.74 -5.30
N GLU A 233 -27.67 -8.09 -4.21
CA GLU A 233 -27.24 -7.79 -2.85
C GLU A 233 -26.63 -9.04 -2.24
N ALA A 234 -25.32 -8.99 -1.98
CA ALA A 234 -24.65 -10.03 -1.23
C ALA A 234 -25.07 -9.99 0.24
N SER A 235 -25.28 -11.14 0.86
CA SER A 235 -25.49 -11.19 2.31
C SER A 235 -24.17 -10.86 3.02
N ALA A 236 -24.21 -9.92 3.98
CA ALA A 236 -23.06 -9.59 4.79
C ALA A 236 -22.68 -10.80 5.68
N ASP A 237 -21.49 -11.35 5.47
CA ASP A 237 -20.89 -12.31 6.38
C ASP A 237 -20.16 -11.56 7.52
N PRO A 238 -20.65 -11.64 8.78
CA PRO A 238 -20.03 -10.96 9.91
C PRO A 238 -18.55 -11.32 10.10
N GLN A 239 -18.16 -12.55 9.76
CA GLN A 239 -16.75 -12.98 9.88
C GLN A 239 -15.89 -12.31 8.82
N LEU A 240 -16.39 -12.12 7.61
CA LEU A 240 -15.68 -11.37 6.56
C LEU A 240 -15.56 -9.89 6.91
N VAL A 241 -16.60 -9.31 7.49
CA VAL A 241 -16.54 -7.92 7.99
C VAL A 241 -15.46 -7.78 9.07
N ALA A 242 -15.42 -8.70 10.03
CA ALA A 242 -14.40 -8.69 11.09
C ALA A 242 -12.99 -8.82 10.54
N ARG A 243 -12.75 -9.79 9.66
CA ARG A 243 -11.44 -9.98 9.01
C ARG A 243 -11.02 -8.79 8.15
N GLY A 244 -11.99 -8.18 7.47
CA GLY A 244 -11.75 -6.97 6.69
C GLY A 244 -11.28 -5.81 7.57
N LEU A 245 -11.94 -5.60 8.70
CA LEU A 245 -11.59 -4.52 9.64
C LEU A 245 -10.22 -4.76 10.30
N GLU A 246 -9.95 -5.99 10.74
CA GLU A 246 -8.64 -6.39 11.28
C GLU A 246 -7.52 -6.17 10.25
N THR A 247 -7.73 -6.63 9.01
CA THR A 247 -6.73 -6.43 7.94
C THR A 247 -6.52 -4.95 7.62
N LEU A 248 -7.57 -4.13 7.63
CA LEU A 248 -7.48 -2.68 7.46
C LEU A 248 -6.65 -2.06 8.58
N LEU A 249 -6.93 -2.41 9.83
CA LEU A 249 -6.20 -1.91 11.00
C LEU A 249 -4.70 -2.20 10.91
N VAL A 250 -4.33 -3.45 10.61
CA VAL A 250 -2.93 -3.86 10.45
C VAL A 250 -2.27 -3.12 9.29
N SER A 251 -2.96 -3.04 8.15
CA SER A 251 -2.48 -2.35 6.97
C SER A 251 -2.26 -0.84 7.22
N MET A 252 -3.17 -0.18 7.93
CA MET A 252 -3.04 1.22 8.34
C MET A 252 -1.83 1.41 9.26
N ARG A 253 -1.73 0.65 10.35
CA ARG A 253 -0.63 0.76 11.31
C ARG A 253 0.72 0.57 10.65
N ALA A 254 0.88 -0.52 9.92
CA ALA A 254 2.15 -0.85 9.28
C ALA A 254 2.49 0.10 8.13
N GLY A 255 1.53 0.43 7.27
CA GLY A 255 1.76 1.27 6.11
C GLY A 255 2.08 2.72 6.49
N TYR A 256 1.37 3.29 7.47
CA TYR A 256 1.67 4.64 7.96
C TYR A 256 3.01 4.70 8.68
N ALA A 257 3.32 3.73 9.55
CA ALA A 257 4.62 3.67 10.22
C ALA A 257 5.77 3.54 9.21
N ALA A 258 5.65 2.69 8.21
CA ALA A 258 6.64 2.57 7.15
C ALA A 258 6.80 3.88 6.36
N GLY A 259 5.68 4.55 6.04
CA GLY A 259 5.69 5.85 5.37
C GLY A 259 6.37 6.95 6.19
N GLU A 260 6.15 7.01 7.49
CA GLU A 260 6.82 7.96 8.39
C GLU A 260 8.33 7.72 8.46
N LEU A 261 8.74 6.45 8.55
CA LEU A 261 10.15 6.09 8.51
C LEU A 261 10.79 6.45 7.16
N LEU A 262 10.09 6.26 6.03
CA LEU A 262 10.57 6.69 4.72
C LEU A 262 10.75 8.21 4.63
N LEU A 263 9.87 9.00 5.24
CA LEU A 263 9.99 10.46 5.26
C LEU A 263 11.22 10.96 6.00
N SER A 264 11.75 10.18 6.92
CA SER A 264 12.96 10.52 7.69
C SER A 264 14.27 10.20 6.97
N TRP A 265 14.22 9.52 5.81
CA TRP A 265 15.42 9.25 5.02
C TRP A 265 15.94 10.51 4.34
N GLU A 266 17.26 10.73 4.48
CA GLU A 266 18.00 11.79 3.81
C GLU A 266 19.23 11.21 3.12
N PHE A 267 19.51 11.71 1.94
CA PHE A 267 20.70 11.38 1.18
C PHE A 267 21.57 12.62 1.06
N ARG A 268 22.85 12.49 1.30
CA ARG A 268 23.83 13.58 1.22
C ARG A 268 25.08 13.11 0.50
N GLU A 269 25.79 14.01 -0.11
CA GLU A 269 27.14 13.77 -0.59
C GLU A 269 28.13 14.16 0.50
N GLN A 270 29.01 13.23 0.85
CA GLN A 270 30.09 13.46 1.79
C GLN A 270 31.39 12.87 1.20
N ASP A 271 32.42 13.70 1.05
CA ASP A 271 33.71 13.30 0.47
C ASP A 271 33.59 12.63 -0.93
N GLY A 272 32.66 13.10 -1.75
CA GLY A 272 32.39 12.54 -3.08
C GLY A 272 31.64 11.20 -3.07
N GLN A 273 31.17 10.77 -1.90
CA GLN A 273 30.38 9.55 -1.75
C GLN A 273 28.94 9.89 -1.34
N LEU A 274 27.99 9.12 -1.87
CA LEU A 274 26.59 9.21 -1.45
C LEU A 274 26.45 8.54 -0.08
N VAL A 275 26.03 9.30 0.92
CA VAL A 275 25.71 8.82 2.27
C VAL A 275 24.21 8.88 2.48
N ALA A 276 23.63 7.75 2.87
CA ALA A 276 22.23 7.64 3.24
C ALA A 276 22.10 7.69 4.77
N ARG A 277 21.25 8.57 5.27
CA ARG A 277 20.82 8.61 6.68
C ARG A 277 19.37 8.23 6.76
N GLY A 278 19.10 7.11 7.40
CA GLY A 278 17.76 6.64 7.72
C GLY A 278 17.49 6.68 9.22
N PRO A 279 16.28 6.34 9.64
CA PRO A 279 15.98 6.17 11.04
C PRO A 279 16.91 5.12 11.66
N GLU A 280 17.38 5.36 12.87
CA GLU A 280 18.08 4.33 13.63
C GLU A 280 17.13 3.14 13.85
N VAL A 281 17.25 2.12 13.02
CA VAL A 281 16.49 0.86 13.15
C VAL A 281 17.09 0.07 14.31
N GLY A 282 16.82 0.50 15.52
CA GLY A 282 17.41 -0.12 16.71
C GLY A 282 16.70 0.22 18.03
N SER A 283 15.82 1.21 18.03
CA SER A 283 15.19 1.67 19.27
C SER A 283 13.66 1.73 19.27
N THR A 284 13.00 1.25 18.25
CA THR A 284 11.53 1.11 18.32
C THR A 284 11.19 -0.16 19.08
N SER A 285 11.32 -0.07 20.42
CA SER A 285 10.63 -0.96 21.37
C SER A 285 9.11 -0.68 21.38
N GLY A 286 8.56 -0.32 20.22
CA GLY A 286 7.14 -0.18 19.99
C GLY A 286 6.57 -1.52 19.54
N GLY A 287 6.69 -2.56 20.37
CA GLY A 287 5.77 -3.67 20.35
C GLY A 287 4.36 -3.13 20.59
N PRO A 288 3.32 -3.83 20.13
CA PRO A 288 1.95 -3.46 20.47
C PRO A 288 1.86 -3.26 21.98
N PRO A 289 1.13 -2.25 22.47
CA PRO A 289 0.93 -2.08 23.90
C PRO A 289 0.39 -3.40 24.44
N ASP A 290 1.07 -3.92 25.48
CA ASP A 290 0.62 -5.11 26.20
C ASP A 290 -0.84 -4.87 26.59
N THR A 291 -1.73 -5.62 26.01
CA THR A 291 -3.12 -5.70 26.47
C THR A 291 -3.10 -6.58 27.72
N GLU A 292 -3.03 -5.93 28.91
CA GLU A 292 -3.53 -6.54 30.16
C GLU A 292 -5.07 -6.55 30.16
#